data_6c774f34891e0f42fb734c7afde25565
#
_entry.id   6c774f34891e0f42fb734c7afde25565
#
_cell.length_a   1.000
_cell.length_b   1.000
_cell.length_c   1.000
_cell.angle_alpha   90.00
_cell.angle_beta   90.00
_cell.angle_gamma   90.00
#
_symmetry.space_group_name_H-M   'P 1'
#
loop_
_entity.id
_entity.type
_entity.pdbx_description
1 polymer ?
#
loop_
_entity_poly.entity_id
_entity_poly.type
_entity_poly.pdbx_seq_one_letter_code
_entity_poly.pdbx_strand_id
1 'polypeptide(L)'
;MDIKAFKMDGLGNDFVIIDNREKITNLTKDQIVKICDRNFIGCDQLIFIETDSSADANLKFFNSDGGESGACGNGTRCVANLISNEKNNKSIILNTLSGKLKSEILEKKIVTTEIGKAKLKWDEIPLSKEMDTKNLNIKIIDTNNNEPVSYTHLRAHETYKD
;
A
#
# COMPACT_ATOMS: atom_id res chain seq x y z
N MET A 1 13.64 19.15 -14.91
CA MET A 1 14.29 17.94 -14.36
C MET A 1 13.35 16.78 -14.62
N ASP A 2 13.75 15.79 -15.41
CA ASP A 2 12.86 14.69 -15.77
C ASP A 2 12.90 13.63 -14.68
N ILE A 3 11.71 13.22 -14.21
CA ILE A 3 11.53 12.20 -13.18
C ILE A 3 10.87 11.00 -13.87
N LYS A 4 11.45 9.81 -13.72
CA LYS A 4 10.86 8.57 -14.20
C LYS A 4 9.71 8.19 -13.26
N ALA A 5 8.48 8.25 -13.76
CA ALA A 5 7.30 7.91 -12.99
C ALA A 5 6.36 7.01 -13.81
N PHE A 6 5.58 6.19 -13.11
CA PHE A 6 4.57 5.31 -13.67
C PHE A 6 3.22 5.63 -13.05
N LYS A 7 2.17 5.59 -13.85
CA LYS A 7 0.79 5.61 -13.38
C LYS A 7 0.26 4.18 -13.46
N MET A 8 -0.15 3.62 -12.33
CA MET A 8 -0.63 2.24 -12.25
C MET A 8 -1.92 2.16 -11.45
N ASP A 9 -2.70 1.13 -11.71
CA ASP A 9 -3.92 0.78 -10.98
C ASP A 9 -3.85 -0.67 -10.50
N GLY A 10 -4.29 -0.91 -9.27
CA GLY A 10 -4.43 -2.23 -8.69
C GLY A 10 -5.79 -2.36 -8.00
N LEU A 11 -6.76 -3.00 -8.66
CA LEU A 11 -8.11 -3.24 -8.13
C LEU A 11 -8.87 -1.93 -7.80
N GLY A 12 -8.75 -0.92 -8.66
CA GLY A 12 -9.40 0.38 -8.48
C GLY A 12 -8.68 1.35 -7.54
N ASN A 13 -7.54 0.95 -7.00
CA ASN A 13 -6.67 1.80 -6.21
C ASN A 13 -5.50 2.25 -7.08
N ASP A 14 -5.36 3.54 -7.33
CA ASP A 14 -4.41 4.06 -8.30
C ASP A 14 -3.20 4.76 -7.68
N PHE A 15 -2.07 4.63 -8.35
CA PHE A 15 -0.77 5.01 -7.84
C PHE A 15 0.01 5.87 -8.84
N VAL A 16 0.76 6.83 -8.30
CA VAL A 16 1.93 7.40 -8.97
C VAL A 16 3.17 6.76 -8.33
N ILE A 17 3.95 6.06 -9.14
CA ILE A 17 5.15 5.34 -8.70
C ILE A 17 6.37 6.05 -9.26
N ILE A 18 7.27 6.50 -8.41
CA ILE A 18 8.52 7.18 -8.77
C ILE A 18 9.69 6.25 -8.50
N ASP A 19 10.49 6.01 -9.53
CA ASP A 19 11.68 5.17 -9.42
C ASP A 19 12.88 5.99 -8.96
N ASN A 20 13.24 5.84 -7.69
CA ASN A 20 14.36 6.51 -7.04
C ASN A 20 15.64 5.65 -6.96
N ARG A 21 15.71 4.52 -7.66
CA ARG A 21 16.85 3.62 -7.56
C ARG A 21 18.11 4.20 -8.21
N GLU A 22 17.96 4.93 -9.31
CA GLU A 22 19.10 5.53 -10.03
C GLU A 22 19.29 7.01 -9.70
N LYS A 23 18.19 7.72 -9.54
CA LYS A 23 18.19 9.17 -9.31
C LYS A 23 17.24 9.52 -8.16
N ILE A 24 17.83 9.94 -7.06
CA ILE A 24 17.07 10.30 -5.87
C ILE A 24 16.28 11.59 -6.11
N THR A 25 14.97 11.49 -5.97
CA THR A 25 14.03 12.61 -5.98
C THR A 25 13.44 12.74 -4.59
N ASN A 26 13.66 13.88 -3.95
CA ASN A 26 13.03 14.21 -2.69
C ASN A 26 11.86 15.16 -2.95
N LEU A 27 10.66 14.73 -2.55
CA LEU A 27 9.46 15.57 -2.63
C LEU A 27 9.09 16.06 -1.24
N THR A 28 8.68 17.32 -1.16
CA THR A 28 8.05 17.85 0.06
C THR A 28 6.64 17.30 0.21
N LYS A 29 6.09 17.39 1.41
CA LYS A 29 4.69 17.00 1.67
C LYS A 29 3.72 17.69 0.71
N ASP A 30 3.86 19.00 0.51
CA ASP A 30 3.00 19.79 -0.38
C ASP A 30 3.09 19.34 -1.84
N GLN A 31 4.28 18.93 -2.28
CA GLN A 31 4.46 18.39 -3.63
C GLN A 31 3.78 17.03 -3.80
N ILE A 32 3.82 16.16 -2.77
CA ILE A 32 3.11 14.89 -2.76
C ILE A 32 1.61 15.13 -2.83
N VAL A 33 1.07 16.00 -1.97
CA VAL A 33 -0.35 16.39 -1.98
C VAL A 33 -0.77 16.89 -3.36
N LYS A 34 0.04 17.77 -3.97
CA LYS A 34 -0.24 18.29 -5.31
C LYS A 34 -0.24 17.21 -6.40
N ILE A 35 0.68 16.25 -6.35
CA ILE A 35 0.74 15.12 -7.31
C ILE A 35 -0.50 14.24 -7.15
N CYS A 36 -0.95 14.01 -5.91
CA CYS A 36 -2.13 13.19 -5.62
C CYS A 36 -3.45 13.90 -5.93
N ASP A 37 -3.45 15.23 -6.08
CA ASP A 37 -4.66 16.00 -6.42
C ASP A 37 -5.23 15.55 -7.76
N ARG A 38 -6.52 15.15 -7.76
CA ARG A 38 -7.26 14.67 -8.94
C ARG A 38 -7.39 15.74 -10.05
N ASN A 39 -7.23 17.02 -9.72
CA ASN A 39 -7.20 18.11 -10.70
C ASN A 39 -5.82 18.31 -11.35
N PHE A 40 -4.79 17.57 -10.91
CA PHE A 40 -3.43 17.63 -11.45
C PHE A 40 -3.06 16.27 -12.10
N ILE A 41 -2.33 15.39 -11.38
CA ILE A 41 -2.05 14.03 -11.86
C ILE A 41 -3.07 13.06 -11.28
N GLY A 42 -3.34 13.17 -9.99
CA GLY A 42 -4.31 12.40 -9.24
C GLY A 42 -3.85 10.98 -8.94
N CYS A 43 -3.87 10.59 -7.68
CA CYS A 43 -3.72 9.18 -7.26
C CYS A 43 -4.18 9.02 -5.81
N ASP A 44 -4.48 7.80 -5.43
CA ASP A 44 -4.79 7.47 -4.04
C ASP A 44 -3.52 7.50 -3.18
N GLN A 45 -2.41 7.01 -3.73
CA GLN A 45 -1.11 7.01 -3.05
C GLN A 45 0.04 7.24 -4.04
N LEU A 46 1.10 7.88 -3.53
CA LEU A 46 2.39 7.98 -4.21
C LEU A 46 3.35 6.94 -3.61
N ILE A 47 4.12 6.27 -4.46
CA ILE A 47 5.07 5.23 -4.08
C ILE A 47 6.45 5.60 -4.59
N PHE A 48 7.46 5.58 -3.71
CA PHE A 48 8.85 5.56 -4.12
C PHE A 48 9.40 4.14 -4.16
N ILE A 49 10.12 3.81 -5.23
CA ILE A 49 10.97 2.62 -5.32
C ILE A 49 12.39 3.06 -5.03
N GLU A 50 12.98 2.52 -3.99
CA GLU A 50 14.36 2.82 -3.58
C GLU A 50 15.22 1.56 -3.66
N THR A 51 16.54 1.72 -3.70
CA THR A 51 17.47 0.58 -3.59
C THR A 51 17.41 -0.05 -2.20
N ASP A 52 17.58 -1.38 -2.15
CA ASP A 52 17.69 -2.15 -0.91
C ASP A 52 18.84 -3.18 -1.04
N SER A 53 19.61 -3.39 0.03
CA SER A 53 20.72 -4.34 0.04
C SER A 53 20.30 -5.79 0.28
N SER A 54 19.06 -6.02 0.69
CA SER A 54 18.55 -7.31 1.17
C SER A 54 17.21 -7.73 0.55
N ALA A 55 16.71 -6.92 -0.38
CA ALA A 55 15.49 -7.14 -1.15
C ALA A 55 15.66 -6.61 -2.58
N ASP A 56 14.70 -6.87 -3.45
CA ASP A 56 14.71 -6.37 -4.82
C ASP A 56 14.54 -4.85 -4.88
N ALA A 57 13.82 -4.28 -3.92
CA ALA A 57 13.69 -2.85 -3.70
C ALA A 57 13.11 -2.57 -2.31
N ASN A 58 13.27 -1.32 -1.84
CA ASN A 58 12.54 -0.75 -0.71
C ASN A 58 11.41 0.14 -1.22
N LEU A 59 10.24 0.07 -0.58
CA LEU A 59 9.06 0.86 -0.93
C LEU A 59 8.70 1.83 0.19
N LYS A 60 8.45 3.08 -0.19
CA LYS A 60 7.81 4.07 0.68
C LYS A 60 6.48 4.50 0.08
N PHE A 61 5.45 4.46 0.89
CA PHE A 61 4.09 4.81 0.51
C PHE A 61 3.68 6.12 1.14
N PHE A 62 3.04 6.98 0.38
CA PHE A 62 2.49 8.25 0.86
C PHE A 62 1.02 8.36 0.47
N ASN A 63 0.19 8.67 1.44
CA ASN A 63 -1.22 8.95 1.21
C ASN A 63 -1.41 10.31 0.49
N SER A 64 -2.60 10.55 -0.01
CA SER A 64 -2.93 11.80 -0.71
C SER A 64 -2.83 13.07 0.16
N ASP A 65 -2.80 12.93 1.49
CA ASP A 65 -2.52 14.00 2.44
C ASP A 65 -1.01 14.26 2.67
N GLY A 66 -0.14 13.49 1.98
CA GLY A 66 1.31 13.53 2.10
C GLY A 66 1.85 12.84 3.35
N GLY A 67 1.01 12.14 4.11
CA GLY A 67 1.44 11.31 5.24
C GLY A 67 2.01 9.97 4.77
N GLU A 68 3.08 9.50 5.42
CA GLU A 68 3.68 8.19 5.13
C GLU A 68 2.77 7.06 5.63
N SER A 69 2.64 5.99 4.84
CA SER A 69 1.92 4.77 5.18
C SER A 69 2.87 3.58 5.28
N GLY A 70 2.63 2.68 6.22
CA GLY A 70 3.53 1.55 6.49
C GLY A 70 3.56 0.50 5.38
N ALA A 71 2.45 0.28 4.69
CA ALA A 71 2.32 -0.68 3.59
C ALA A 71 1.04 -0.45 2.79
N CYS A 72 1.03 -0.95 1.56
CA CYS A 72 -0.15 -1.03 0.71
C CYS A 72 -0.09 -2.29 -0.16
N GLY A 73 -0.96 -3.24 0.05
CA GLY A 73 -0.98 -4.51 -0.68
C GLY A 73 -1.17 -4.31 -2.19
N ASN A 74 -2.10 -3.43 -2.60
CA ASN A 74 -2.34 -3.11 -4.01
C ASN A 74 -1.12 -2.46 -4.66
N GLY A 75 -0.52 -1.46 -4.01
CA GLY A 75 0.69 -0.79 -4.49
C GLY A 75 1.89 -1.73 -4.57
N THR A 76 2.06 -2.61 -3.57
CA THR A 76 3.11 -3.63 -3.58
C THR A 76 2.99 -4.55 -4.80
N ARG A 77 1.78 -5.00 -5.15
CA ARG A 77 1.56 -5.84 -6.36
C ARG A 77 1.90 -5.08 -7.65
N CYS A 78 1.53 -3.82 -7.74
CA CYS A 78 1.90 -2.99 -8.90
C CYS A 78 3.42 -2.91 -9.07
N VAL A 79 4.16 -2.60 -8.01
CA VAL A 79 5.63 -2.52 -8.05
C VAL A 79 6.26 -3.88 -8.30
N ALA A 80 5.75 -4.95 -7.69
CA ALA A 80 6.25 -6.31 -7.94
C ALA A 80 6.14 -6.70 -9.42
N ASN A 81 5.02 -6.38 -10.07
CA ASN A 81 4.85 -6.61 -11.51
C ASN A 81 5.83 -5.76 -12.34
N LEU A 82 6.07 -4.51 -11.96
CA LEU A 82 7.02 -3.63 -12.64
C LEU A 82 8.45 -4.20 -12.58
N ILE A 83 8.93 -4.53 -11.38
CA ILE A 83 10.28 -5.06 -11.16
C ILE A 83 10.44 -6.46 -11.77
N SER A 84 9.41 -7.29 -11.71
CA SER A 84 9.40 -8.60 -12.35
C SER A 84 9.64 -8.52 -13.87
N ASN A 85 8.98 -7.56 -14.52
CA ASN A 85 9.17 -7.34 -15.96
C ASN A 85 10.59 -6.83 -16.27
N GLU A 86 11.18 -5.98 -15.42
CA GLU A 86 12.56 -5.50 -15.59
C GLU A 86 13.59 -6.63 -15.42
N LYS A 87 13.43 -7.44 -14.38
CA LYS A 87 14.40 -8.50 -14.03
C LYS A 87 14.14 -9.82 -14.71
N ASN A 88 13.01 -9.97 -15.41
CA ASN A 88 12.51 -11.25 -15.93
C ASN A 88 12.48 -12.34 -14.84
N ASN A 89 12.07 -11.96 -13.62
CA ASN A 89 11.99 -12.83 -12.46
C ASN A 89 10.56 -12.81 -11.90
N LYS A 90 9.96 -13.99 -11.71
CA LYS A 90 8.59 -14.14 -11.21
C LYS A 90 8.47 -14.06 -9.69
N SER A 91 9.56 -14.10 -8.95
CA SER A 91 9.56 -13.98 -7.49
C SER A 91 10.30 -12.70 -7.09
N ILE A 92 9.60 -11.78 -6.45
CA ILE A 92 10.10 -10.45 -6.08
C ILE A 92 9.96 -10.26 -4.57
N ILE A 93 11.03 -9.81 -3.93
CA ILE A 93 11.03 -9.46 -2.51
C ILE A 93 11.10 -7.95 -2.39
N LEU A 94 10.12 -7.36 -1.71
CA LEU A 94 10.02 -5.92 -1.48
C LEU A 94 10.09 -5.64 0.02
N ASN A 95 10.92 -4.66 0.38
CA ASN A 95 11.00 -4.18 1.75
C ASN A 95 10.04 -3.00 1.93
N THR A 96 9.40 -2.91 3.09
CA THR A 96 8.48 -1.81 3.45
C THR A 96 8.69 -1.44 4.91
N LEU A 97 8.14 -0.34 5.38
CA LEU A 97 8.15 0.02 6.79
C LEU A 97 7.52 -1.07 7.68
N SER A 98 6.55 -1.82 7.15
CA SER A 98 5.89 -2.95 7.86
C SER A 98 6.64 -4.28 7.73
N GLY A 99 7.79 -4.31 7.04
CA GLY A 99 8.62 -5.50 6.85
C GLY A 99 8.71 -5.97 5.40
N LYS A 100 9.35 -7.12 5.21
CA LYS A 100 9.56 -7.71 3.89
C LYS A 100 8.32 -8.46 3.42
N LEU A 101 7.96 -8.22 2.17
CA LEU A 101 6.84 -8.85 1.47
C LEU A 101 7.37 -9.63 0.27
N LYS A 102 7.01 -10.89 0.17
CA LYS A 102 7.30 -11.72 -1.00
C LYS A 102 6.11 -11.67 -1.95
N SER A 103 6.38 -11.37 -3.21
CA SER A 103 5.38 -11.35 -4.28
C SER A 103 5.74 -12.37 -5.35
N GLU A 104 4.74 -13.04 -5.90
CA GLU A 104 4.88 -13.98 -7.00
C GLU A 104 3.98 -13.57 -8.15
N ILE A 105 4.55 -13.53 -9.35
CA ILE A 105 3.84 -13.21 -10.58
C ILE A 105 3.41 -14.53 -11.23
N LEU A 106 2.11 -14.77 -11.20
CA LEU A 106 1.47 -15.94 -11.80
C LEU A 106 1.17 -15.70 -13.29
N GLU A 107 0.57 -16.69 -13.92
CA GLU A 107 0.10 -16.53 -15.31
C GLU A 107 -0.94 -15.42 -15.43
N LYS A 108 -1.02 -14.82 -16.64
CA LYS A 108 -1.95 -13.71 -16.95
C LYS A 108 -1.74 -12.44 -16.12
N LYS A 109 -0.51 -12.19 -15.64
CA LYS A 109 -0.16 -10.99 -14.84
C LYS A 109 -0.87 -10.90 -13.49
N ILE A 110 -1.35 -12.01 -12.95
CA ILE A 110 -1.86 -12.07 -11.58
C ILE A 110 -0.66 -12.01 -10.64
N VAL A 111 -0.71 -11.13 -9.66
CA VAL A 111 0.34 -11.00 -8.64
C VAL A 111 -0.23 -11.36 -7.29
N THR A 112 0.39 -12.32 -6.64
CA THR A 112 0.14 -12.65 -5.23
C THR A 112 1.20 -12.02 -4.36
N THR A 113 0.84 -11.53 -3.17
CA THR A 113 1.78 -10.98 -2.20
C THR A 113 1.47 -11.54 -0.82
N GLU A 114 2.49 -12.07 -0.15
CA GLU A 114 2.39 -12.51 1.23
C GLU A 114 2.37 -11.30 2.15
N ILE A 115 1.25 -11.06 2.84
CA ILE A 115 1.09 -9.92 3.76
C ILE A 115 1.27 -10.32 5.23
N GLY A 116 1.78 -11.51 5.49
CA GLY A 116 2.00 -12.06 6.83
C GLY A 116 0.81 -12.84 7.37
N LYS A 117 0.92 -13.28 8.60
CA LYS A 117 -0.14 -14.04 9.29
C LYS A 117 -1.15 -13.08 9.92
N ALA A 118 -2.43 -13.42 9.79
CA ALA A 118 -3.48 -12.70 10.51
C ALA A 118 -3.26 -12.81 12.03
N LYS A 119 -3.30 -11.68 12.70
CA LYS A 119 -3.25 -11.59 14.15
C LYS A 119 -4.67 -11.64 14.69
N LEU A 120 -4.93 -12.54 15.61
CA LEU A 120 -6.29 -12.80 16.11
C LEU A 120 -6.42 -12.57 17.61
N LYS A 121 -5.32 -12.38 18.33
CA LYS A 121 -5.38 -12.08 19.77
C LYS A 121 -5.58 -10.58 19.97
N TRP A 122 -6.32 -10.22 21.02
CA TRP A 122 -6.64 -8.83 21.31
C TRP A 122 -5.40 -7.94 21.52
N ASP A 123 -4.33 -8.49 22.11
CA ASP A 123 -3.06 -7.81 22.37
C ASP A 123 -2.14 -7.70 21.13
N GLU A 124 -2.46 -8.43 20.06
CA GLU A 124 -1.74 -8.36 18.78
C GLU A 124 -2.39 -7.40 17.78
N ILE A 125 -3.57 -6.87 18.10
CA ILE A 125 -4.32 -5.90 17.28
C ILE A 125 -4.57 -4.65 18.13
N PRO A 126 -4.82 -3.46 17.55
CA PRO A 126 -4.89 -2.20 18.31
C PRO A 126 -6.18 -2.06 19.13
N LEU A 127 -6.42 -2.98 20.04
CA LEU A 127 -7.49 -2.91 21.02
C LEU A 127 -6.92 -2.43 22.37
N SER A 128 -7.69 -1.58 23.06
CA SER A 128 -7.27 -0.99 24.35
C SER A 128 -7.45 -1.93 25.54
N LYS A 129 -8.18 -3.04 25.38
CA LYS A 129 -8.48 -4.02 26.43
C LYS A 129 -8.83 -5.37 25.85
N GLU A 130 -8.76 -6.41 26.68
CA GLU A 130 -9.17 -7.76 26.32
C GLU A 130 -10.66 -7.82 25.92
N MET A 131 -10.91 -8.41 24.75
CA MET A 131 -12.25 -8.67 24.24
C MET A 131 -12.24 -9.76 23.18
N ASP A 132 -13.42 -10.31 22.86
CA ASP A 132 -13.58 -11.24 21.75
C ASP A 132 -13.28 -10.55 20.43
N THR A 133 -12.21 -10.98 19.75
CA THR A 133 -11.75 -10.40 18.49
C THR A 133 -12.50 -10.92 17.26
N LYS A 134 -13.33 -11.94 17.41
CA LYS A 134 -14.16 -12.48 16.32
C LYS A 134 -15.47 -11.70 16.12
N ASN A 135 -16.00 -11.15 17.23
CA ASN A 135 -17.24 -10.40 17.22
C ASN A 135 -17.06 -9.10 18.01
N LEU A 136 -16.34 -8.15 17.41
CA LEU A 136 -16.11 -6.85 18.02
C LEU A 136 -17.39 -6.04 18.03
N ASN A 137 -17.96 -5.79 19.21
CA ASN A 137 -19.07 -4.87 19.37
C ASN A 137 -18.54 -3.44 19.52
N ILE A 138 -18.11 -2.86 18.41
CA ILE A 138 -17.54 -1.51 18.37
C ILE A 138 -18.68 -0.52 18.19
N LYS A 139 -18.94 0.30 19.21
CA LYS A 139 -19.78 1.50 19.06
C LYS A 139 -18.86 2.64 18.63
N ILE A 140 -19.01 3.08 17.41
CA ILE A 140 -18.38 4.31 16.92
C ILE A 140 -19.45 5.41 17.12
N ILE A 141 -19.14 6.36 18.01
CA ILE A 141 -19.99 7.54 18.20
C ILE A 141 -19.25 8.69 17.53
N ASP A 142 -19.83 9.27 16.49
CA ASP A 142 -19.32 10.52 15.97
C ASP A 142 -19.64 11.68 16.92
N THR A 143 -19.03 12.84 16.69
CA THR A 143 -19.23 14.05 17.50
C THR A 143 -20.66 14.57 17.45
N ASN A 144 -21.51 14.06 16.56
CA ASN A 144 -22.89 14.44 16.35
C ASN A 144 -23.91 13.37 16.79
N ASN A 145 -23.47 12.34 17.50
CA ASN A 145 -24.29 11.18 17.92
C ASN A 145 -24.95 10.40 16.76
N ASN A 146 -24.42 10.51 15.54
CA ASN A 146 -24.92 9.71 14.44
C ASN A 146 -24.22 8.33 14.46
N GLU A 147 -25.00 7.27 14.26
CA GLU A 147 -24.41 5.95 14.05
C GLU A 147 -23.66 5.93 12.72
N PRO A 148 -22.43 5.39 12.66
CA PRO A 148 -21.63 5.37 11.44
C PRO A 148 -22.30 4.48 10.40
N VAL A 149 -22.42 5.00 9.20
CA VAL A 149 -23.15 4.36 8.11
C VAL A 149 -22.46 3.10 7.60
N SER A 150 -21.21 2.84 7.91
CA SER A 150 -20.55 1.55 7.69
C SER A 150 -19.04 1.60 7.91
N TYR A 151 -18.56 0.84 8.82
CA TYR A 151 -17.14 0.45 8.94
C TYR A 151 -16.86 -0.92 8.30
N THR A 152 -17.85 -1.55 7.71
CA THR A 152 -17.72 -2.81 6.97
C THR A 152 -16.94 -2.66 5.67
N HIS A 153 -16.71 -1.44 5.19
CA HIS A 153 -16.00 -1.15 3.94
C HIS A 153 -14.49 -0.99 4.10
N LEU A 154 -13.96 -0.85 5.31
CA LEU A 154 -12.55 -0.58 5.53
C LEU A 154 -11.61 -1.77 5.24
N ARG A 155 -12.14 -2.96 4.96
CA ARG A 155 -11.36 -4.14 4.60
C ARG A 155 -11.87 -4.93 3.41
N ALA A 156 -12.97 -4.56 2.81
CA ALA A 156 -13.55 -5.30 1.69
C ALA A 156 -12.69 -5.26 0.41
N HIS A 157 -11.72 -4.36 0.33
CA HIS A 157 -10.84 -4.24 -0.84
C HIS A 157 -9.52 -5.00 -0.74
N GLU A 158 -9.16 -5.53 0.42
CA GLU A 158 -7.91 -6.27 0.59
C GLU A 158 -8.08 -7.80 0.55
N THR A 159 -9.29 -8.27 0.64
CA THR A 159 -9.60 -9.70 0.55
C THR A 159 -10.57 -9.94 -0.58
N TYR A 160 -10.12 -10.58 -1.59
CA TYR A 160 -10.82 -11.36 -2.60
C TYR A 160 -10.46 -10.99 -4.01
N LYS A 161 -10.14 -12.03 -4.77
CA LYS A 161 -11.11 -13.00 -5.30
C LYS A 161 -10.58 -14.42 -5.32
N ASP A 162 -11.49 -15.32 -4.96
CA ASP A 162 -11.50 -16.71 -5.45
C ASP A 162 -11.36 -16.80 -6.96
#